data_d3cbe6c62fefd8d24c40c04919e3a1b3
#
_entry.id   d3cbe6c62fefd8d24c40c04919e3a1b3
#
_cell.length_a   1.000
_cell.length_b   1.000
_cell.length_c   1.000
_cell.angle_alpha   90.00
_cell.angle_beta   90.00
_cell.angle_gamma   90.00
#
_symmetry.space_group_name_H-M   'P 1'
#
loop_
_entity.id
_entity.type
_entity.pdbx_description
1 polymer ?
#
loop_
_entity_poly.entity_id
_entity_poly.type
_entity_poly.pdbx_seq_one_letter_code
_entity_poly.pdbx_strand_id
1 'polypeptide(L)'
;IYIFNCDLLKKYLIEDEEDPNSENDFGNNIIPNLLRDNRKMYAYHFNGYWKDVGTIPSLWEANMEVLDPEHSGINLFDENWKIYSRNSGMTGHRIGEDAIVEESMVTDGCNIQGTVKHSVLFSGVTVEKGAVVEDAVVMGRTTIKSGAVVKHCILAENVMVEENAVVGQKPADGSVGEVATVASNVTIGKNAKIGPNAMLYEDVKEGEQHD
;
A
#
# COMPACT_ATOMS: atom_id res chain seq x y z
N ILE A 1 9.07 -17.59 3.42
CA ILE A 1 8.00 -18.61 3.51
C ILE A 1 8.63 -19.90 3.98
N TYR A 2 7.99 -20.61 4.93
CA TYR A 2 8.50 -21.85 5.51
C TYR A 2 7.49 -22.99 5.31
N ILE A 3 8.00 -24.18 5.08
CA ILE A 3 7.21 -25.43 5.04
C ILE A 3 7.84 -26.41 6.01
N PHE A 4 7.10 -26.85 7.02
CA PHE A 4 7.57 -27.75 8.06
C PHE A 4 6.78 -29.05 8.10
N ASN A 5 7.43 -30.11 8.59
CA ASN A 5 6.69 -31.22 9.14
C ASN A 5 5.97 -30.77 10.42
N CYS A 6 4.67 -31.01 10.50
CA CYS A 6 3.81 -30.47 11.54
C CYS A 6 4.22 -30.94 12.96
N ASP A 7 4.54 -32.21 13.14
CA ASP A 7 4.88 -32.75 14.46
C ASP A 7 6.23 -32.21 14.92
N LEU A 8 7.19 -32.09 13.99
CA LEU A 8 8.48 -31.49 14.27
C LEU A 8 8.33 -30.03 14.68
N LEU A 9 7.56 -29.25 13.93
CA LEU A 9 7.34 -27.84 14.24
C LEU A 9 6.69 -27.65 15.62
N LYS A 10 5.62 -28.41 15.92
CA LYS A 10 4.96 -28.35 17.23
C LYS A 10 5.93 -28.57 18.38
N LYS A 11 6.80 -29.55 18.24
CA LYS A 11 7.82 -29.86 19.25
C LYS A 11 8.71 -28.64 19.52
N TYR A 12 9.28 -28.04 18.46
CA TYR A 12 10.18 -26.90 18.61
C TYR A 12 9.47 -25.64 19.12
N LEU A 13 8.21 -25.40 18.72
CA LEU A 13 7.44 -24.27 19.22
C LEU A 13 7.12 -24.39 20.71
N ILE A 14 6.81 -25.61 21.21
CA ILE A 14 6.56 -25.84 22.64
C ILE A 14 7.86 -25.66 23.44
N GLU A 15 8.97 -26.23 22.97
CA GLU A 15 10.28 -26.10 23.62
C GLU A 15 10.75 -24.63 23.64
N ASP A 16 10.46 -23.87 22.58
CA ASP A 16 10.81 -22.44 22.45
C ASP A 16 9.96 -21.55 23.38
N GLU A 17 8.66 -21.84 23.51
CA GLU A 17 7.76 -21.14 24.43
C GLU A 17 8.14 -21.33 25.91
N GLU A 18 8.75 -22.48 26.25
CA GLU A 18 9.23 -22.78 27.61
C GLU A 18 10.60 -22.14 27.92
N ASP A 19 11.32 -21.64 26.91
CA ASP A 19 12.62 -20.98 27.09
C ASP A 19 12.44 -19.48 27.42
N PRO A 20 12.73 -19.04 28.66
CA PRO A 20 12.57 -17.65 29.05
C PRO A 20 13.53 -16.68 28.32
N ASN A 21 14.52 -17.19 27.61
CA ASN A 21 15.46 -16.37 26.81
C ASN A 21 15.09 -16.35 25.31
N SER A 22 14.04 -17.03 24.91
CA SER A 22 13.58 -17.00 23.52
C SER A 22 12.87 -15.68 23.22
N GLU A 23 13.06 -15.21 21.98
CA GLU A 23 12.31 -14.09 21.41
C GLU A 23 11.03 -14.56 20.70
N ASN A 24 10.74 -15.87 20.70
CA ASN A 24 9.64 -16.53 19.99
C ASN A 24 9.64 -16.20 18.49
N ASP A 25 10.82 -16.15 17.89
CA ASP A 25 11.04 -15.79 16.49
C ASP A 25 11.55 -16.97 15.66
N PHE A 26 11.03 -17.14 14.45
CA PHE A 26 11.46 -18.22 13.56
C PHE A 26 12.92 -18.08 13.11
N GLY A 27 13.36 -16.87 12.81
CA GLY A 27 14.72 -16.58 12.33
C GLY A 27 15.76 -16.64 13.43
N ASN A 28 15.42 -16.13 14.61
CA ASN A 28 16.35 -16.03 15.75
C ASN A 28 16.37 -17.29 16.63
N ASN A 29 15.27 -18.05 16.70
CA ASN A 29 15.13 -19.18 17.62
C ASN A 29 14.87 -20.50 16.90
N ILE A 30 13.75 -20.67 16.22
CA ILE A 30 13.30 -21.96 15.69
C ILE A 30 14.25 -22.51 14.62
N ILE A 31 14.63 -21.71 13.62
CA ILE A 31 15.52 -22.14 12.54
C ILE A 31 16.93 -22.45 13.05
N PRO A 32 17.56 -21.58 13.87
CA PRO A 32 18.85 -21.90 14.49
C PRO A 32 18.83 -23.18 15.34
N ASN A 33 17.76 -23.39 16.11
CA ASN A 33 17.63 -24.61 16.91
C ASN A 33 17.52 -25.87 16.04
N LEU A 34 16.74 -25.82 14.97
CA LEU A 34 16.65 -26.91 14.00
C LEU A 34 18.01 -27.21 13.33
N LEU A 35 18.77 -26.16 12.98
CA LEU A 35 20.12 -26.31 12.42
C LEU A 35 21.10 -26.92 13.42
N ARG A 36 21.12 -26.45 14.66
CA ARG A 36 21.96 -26.99 15.75
C ARG A 36 21.70 -28.46 15.98
N ASP A 37 20.44 -28.89 15.88
CA ASP A 37 20.02 -30.27 16.06
C ASP A 37 20.17 -31.12 14.78
N ASN A 38 20.86 -30.60 13.76
CA ASN A 38 21.12 -31.29 12.49
C ASN A 38 19.86 -31.84 11.82
N ARG A 39 18.72 -31.10 11.91
CA ARG A 39 17.50 -31.49 11.21
C ARG A 39 17.67 -31.31 9.70
N LYS A 40 16.94 -32.12 8.91
CA LYS A 40 16.95 -31.98 7.45
C LYS A 40 16.26 -30.69 7.04
N MET A 41 17.05 -29.73 6.60
CA MET A 41 16.59 -28.43 6.13
C MET A 41 17.10 -28.20 4.71
N TYR A 42 16.26 -27.60 3.88
CA TYR A 42 16.56 -27.28 2.48
C TYR A 42 16.15 -25.85 2.17
N ALA A 43 16.99 -25.13 1.46
CA ALA A 43 16.63 -23.84 0.86
C ALA A 43 16.08 -24.09 -0.55
N TYR A 44 14.89 -23.57 -0.81
CA TYR A 44 14.33 -23.54 -2.15
C TYR A 44 14.57 -22.16 -2.76
N HIS A 45 15.26 -22.12 -3.90
CA HIS A 45 15.51 -20.87 -4.60
C HIS A 45 14.28 -20.52 -5.46
N PHE A 46 13.55 -19.50 -5.03
CA PHE A 46 12.37 -18.98 -5.74
C PHE A 46 12.79 -17.90 -6.74
N ASN A 47 12.39 -18.05 -8.00
CA ASN A 47 12.74 -17.14 -9.10
C ASN A 47 11.56 -16.26 -9.54
N GLY A 48 10.43 -16.28 -8.82
CA GLY A 48 9.28 -15.43 -9.11
C GLY A 48 9.33 -14.08 -8.38
N TYR A 49 8.32 -13.27 -8.62
CA TYR A 49 8.13 -12.02 -7.86
C TYR A 49 7.87 -12.33 -6.39
N TRP A 50 8.64 -11.72 -5.51
CA TRP A 50 8.43 -11.74 -4.07
C TRP A 50 8.89 -10.40 -3.49
N LYS A 51 8.07 -9.78 -2.66
CA LYS A 51 8.40 -8.54 -1.96
C LYS A 51 7.90 -8.58 -0.53
N ASP A 52 8.74 -8.15 0.39
CA ASP A 52 8.36 -7.88 1.77
C ASP A 52 7.78 -6.46 1.87
N VAL A 53 6.57 -6.36 2.41
CA VAL A 53 5.85 -5.09 2.57
C VAL A 53 5.76 -4.68 4.05
N GLY A 54 6.76 -5.02 4.83
CA GLY A 54 6.85 -4.72 6.28
C GLY A 54 7.04 -3.24 6.64
N THR A 55 7.27 -2.37 5.66
CA THR A 55 7.41 -0.92 5.87
C THR A 55 6.47 -0.13 4.95
N ILE A 56 6.16 1.12 5.31
CA ILE A 56 5.33 2.01 4.49
C ILE A 56 5.94 2.24 3.10
N PRO A 57 7.24 2.55 2.95
CA PRO A 57 7.86 2.67 1.64
C PRO A 57 7.74 1.38 0.80
N SER A 58 7.99 0.21 1.39
CA SER A 58 7.88 -1.05 0.65
C SER A 58 6.44 -1.41 0.26
N LEU A 59 5.44 -0.99 1.05
CA LEU A 59 4.02 -1.12 0.68
C LEU A 59 3.67 -0.21 -0.49
N TRP A 60 4.16 1.04 -0.48
CA TRP A 60 3.97 1.98 -1.58
C TRP A 60 4.64 1.44 -2.85
N GLU A 61 5.91 1.04 -2.78
CA GLU A 61 6.65 0.45 -3.91
C GLU A 61 5.92 -0.76 -4.51
N ALA A 62 5.47 -1.70 -3.67
CA ALA A 62 4.76 -2.89 -4.15
C ALA A 62 3.49 -2.54 -4.94
N ASN A 63 2.81 -1.45 -4.57
CA ASN A 63 1.66 -0.94 -5.33
C ASN A 63 2.07 -0.25 -6.63
N MET A 64 3.19 0.47 -6.65
CA MET A 64 3.70 1.09 -7.87
C MET A 64 4.22 0.04 -8.86
N GLU A 65 4.84 -1.02 -8.38
CA GLU A 65 5.34 -2.12 -9.20
C GLU A 65 4.25 -2.84 -10.01
N VAL A 66 2.99 -2.84 -9.56
CA VAL A 66 1.88 -3.42 -10.34
C VAL A 66 1.52 -2.59 -11.57
N LEU A 67 1.96 -1.33 -11.63
CA LEU A 67 1.76 -0.45 -12.79
C LEU A 67 2.76 -0.74 -13.93
N ASP A 68 3.88 -1.41 -13.62
CA ASP A 68 4.91 -1.78 -14.58
C ASP A 68 5.21 -3.29 -14.53
N PRO A 69 4.30 -4.14 -15.04
CA PRO A 69 4.46 -5.59 -14.99
C PRO A 69 5.63 -6.11 -15.83
N GLU A 70 6.10 -5.36 -16.82
CA GLU A 70 7.21 -5.76 -17.69
C GLU A 70 8.55 -5.76 -16.94
N HIS A 71 8.79 -4.78 -16.08
CA HIS A 71 10.03 -4.67 -15.31
C HIS A 71 9.93 -5.30 -13.92
N SER A 72 8.78 -5.19 -13.25
CA SER A 72 8.59 -5.74 -11.91
C SER A 72 8.46 -7.26 -11.88
N GLY A 73 7.95 -7.84 -12.96
CA GLY A 73 7.65 -9.28 -13.04
C GLY A 73 6.37 -9.71 -12.33
N ILE A 74 5.58 -8.75 -11.80
CA ILE A 74 4.25 -9.04 -11.26
C ILE A 74 3.17 -8.78 -12.32
N ASN A 75 2.38 -9.80 -12.65
CA ASN A 75 1.27 -9.66 -13.60
C ASN A 75 -0.05 -10.05 -12.93
N LEU A 76 -0.86 -9.06 -12.58
CA LEU A 76 -2.19 -9.28 -12.00
C LEU A 76 -3.22 -9.76 -13.02
N PHE A 77 -2.91 -9.71 -14.31
CA PHE A 77 -3.78 -10.12 -15.41
C PHE A 77 -3.46 -11.51 -15.96
N ASP A 78 -2.61 -12.30 -15.28
CA ASP A 78 -2.29 -13.67 -15.69
C ASP A 78 -3.52 -14.56 -15.58
N GLU A 79 -4.06 -14.99 -16.71
CA GLU A 79 -5.22 -15.87 -16.79
C GLU A 79 -4.95 -17.28 -16.24
N ASN A 80 -3.69 -17.71 -16.22
CA ASN A 80 -3.29 -19.02 -15.71
C ASN A 80 -3.07 -19.01 -14.19
N TRP A 81 -2.85 -17.83 -13.61
CA TRP A 81 -2.67 -17.66 -12.17
C TRP A 81 -3.52 -16.50 -11.65
N LYS A 82 -4.81 -16.72 -11.61
CA LYS A 82 -5.76 -15.69 -11.17
C LYS A 82 -5.61 -15.40 -9.68
N ILE A 83 -5.43 -14.12 -9.36
CA ILE A 83 -5.45 -13.63 -7.98
C ILE A 83 -6.89 -13.21 -7.65
N TYR A 84 -7.50 -13.88 -6.69
CA TYR A 84 -8.85 -13.58 -6.23
C TYR A 84 -8.81 -12.63 -5.05
N SER A 85 -9.65 -11.61 -5.09
CA SER A 85 -9.86 -10.68 -4.00
C SER A 85 -11.36 -10.54 -3.69
N ARG A 86 -11.67 -9.77 -2.65
CA ARG A 86 -13.06 -9.45 -2.32
C ARG A 86 -13.70 -8.65 -3.45
N ASN A 87 -14.81 -9.12 -3.96
CA ASN A 87 -15.63 -8.34 -4.90
C ASN A 87 -16.25 -7.15 -4.16
N SER A 88 -16.02 -5.93 -4.66
CA SER A 88 -16.56 -4.70 -4.09
C SER A 88 -18.07 -4.59 -4.26
N GLY A 89 -18.66 -5.31 -5.23
CA GLY A 89 -20.07 -5.19 -5.62
C GLY A 89 -20.43 -3.82 -6.22
N MET A 90 -19.43 -3.01 -6.54
CA MET A 90 -19.62 -1.70 -7.15
C MET A 90 -19.78 -1.81 -8.66
N THR A 91 -20.37 -0.79 -9.28
CA THR A 91 -20.46 -0.66 -10.74
C THR A 91 -19.09 -0.33 -11.34
N GLY A 92 -18.96 -0.39 -12.67
CA GLY A 92 -17.75 0.04 -13.36
C GLY A 92 -17.37 1.49 -13.00
N HIS A 93 -16.10 1.82 -13.15
CA HIS A 93 -15.59 3.18 -12.94
C HIS A 93 -16.11 4.15 -14.01
N ARG A 94 -16.17 5.43 -13.67
CA ARG A 94 -16.55 6.54 -14.56
C ARG A 94 -15.39 7.51 -14.71
N ILE A 95 -14.97 7.77 -15.95
CA ILE A 95 -13.99 8.81 -16.31
C ILE A 95 -14.74 9.99 -16.92
N GLY A 96 -14.55 11.18 -16.40
CA GLY A 96 -15.13 12.44 -16.91
C GLY A 96 -14.50 12.88 -18.22
N GLU A 97 -15.19 13.76 -18.95
CA GLU A 97 -14.76 14.24 -20.28
C GLU A 97 -13.42 14.98 -20.22
N ASP A 98 -13.20 15.78 -19.18
CA ASP A 98 -11.96 16.57 -18.98
C ASP A 98 -10.94 15.84 -18.08
N ALA A 99 -11.21 14.61 -17.64
CA ALA A 99 -10.33 13.88 -16.76
C ALA A 99 -9.08 13.36 -17.49
N ILE A 100 -7.94 13.37 -16.80
CA ILE A 100 -6.68 12.82 -17.32
C ILE A 100 -6.34 11.61 -16.45
N VAL A 101 -6.16 10.45 -17.08
CA VAL A 101 -5.71 9.22 -16.41
C VAL A 101 -4.54 8.66 -17.20
N GLU A 102 -3.36 8.62 -16.60
CA GLU A 102 -2.12 8.17 -17.23
C GLU A 102 -1.43 7.15 -16.31
N GLU A 103 -0.93 6.04 -16.88
CA GLU A 103 -0.12 5.02 -16.20
C GLU A 103 -0.68 4.60 -14.83
N SER A 104 -2.00 4.41 -14.73
CA SER A 104 -2.67 4.22 -13.44
C SER A 104 -3.63 3.04 -13.45
N MET A 105 -3.79 2.42 -12.29
CA MET A 105 -4.79 1.39 -12.08
C MET A 105 -6.00 1.98 -11.37
N VAL A 106 -7.18 1.87 -12.00
CA VAL A 106 -8.45 2.40 -11.48
C VAL A 106 -9.45 1.24 -11.38
N THR A 107 -9.91 0.96 -10.17
CA THR A 107 -10.81 -0.17 -9.93
C THR A 107 -12.30 0.23 -9.95
N ASP A 108 -13.19 -0.72 -9.69
CA ASP A 108 -14.65 -0.53 -9.77
C ASP A 108 -15.16 0.60 -8.86
N GLY A 109 -16.22 1.25 -9.30
CA GLY A 109 -16.92 2.29 -8.53
C GLY A 109 -16.20 3.63 -8.46
N CYS A 110 -15.02 3.78 -9.05
CA CYS A 110 -14.32 5.06 -9.07
C CYS A 110 -15.02 6.10 -9.94
N ASN A 111 -15.00 7.37 -9.50
CA ASN A 111 -15.51 8.51 -10.26
C ASN A 111 -14.39 9.55 -10.41
N ILE A 112 -13.80 9.61 -11.60
CA ILE A 112 -12.63 10.45 -11.88
C ILE A 112 -13.05 11.62 -12.75
N GLN A 113 -12.93 12.83 -12.21
CA GLN A 113 -13.18 14.11 -12.89
C GLN A 113 -11.92 14.97 -12.95
N GLY A 114 -10.86 14.63 -12.23
CA GLY A 114 -9.59 15.33 -12.14
C GLY A 114 -8.46 14.60 -12.87
N THR A 115 -7.23 14.82 -12.42
CA THR A 115 -6.01 14.22 -12.97
C THR A 115 -5.50 13.09 -12.07
N VAL A 116 -5.23 11.94 -12.65
CA VAL A 116 -4.63 10.78 -11.98
C VAL A 116 -3.44 10.29 -12.81
N LYS A 117 -2.25 10.28 -12.22
CA LYS A 117 -1.02 9.86 -12.88
C LYS A 117 -0.24 8.89 -11.99
N HIS A 118 0.26 7.82 -12.59
CA HIS A 118 1.13 6.82 -11.95
C HIS A 118 0.63 6.46 -10.54
N SER A 119 -0.64 6.05 -10.44
CA SER A 119 -1.32 5.87 -9.15
C SER A 119 -2.22 4.64 -9.16
N VAL A 120 -2.43 4.07 -7.98
CA VAL A 120 -3.35 2.94 -7.78
C VAL A 120 -4.55 3.40 -6.96
N LEU A 121 -5.73 3.36 -7.58
CA LEU A 121 -7.00 3.75 -6.97
C LEU A 121 -7.88 2.53 -6.71
N PHE A 122 -8.17 2.28 -5.45
CA PHE A 122 -9.06 1.21 -5.01
C PHE A 122 -10.54 1.57 -5.19
N SER A 123 -11.42 0.61 -4.93
CA SER A 123 -12.83 0.73 -5.28
C SER A 123 -13.55 1.90 -4.62
N GLY A 124 -14.31 2.63 -5.43
CA GLY A 124 -15.17 3.72 -4.97
C GLY A 124 -14.44 5.04 -4.69
N VAL A 125 -13.22 5.19 -5.15
CA VAL A 125 -12.49 6.47 -5.04
C VAL A 125 -13.13 7.54 -5.93
N THR A 126 -13.28 8.75 -5.37
CA THR A 126 -13.74 9.93 -6.10
C THR A 126 -12.62 10.96 -6.19
N VAL A 127 -12.31 11.41 -7.42
CA VAL A 127 -11.38 12.50 -7.69
C VAL A 127 -12.16 13.61 -8.41
N GLU A 128 -12.38 14.71 -7.73
CA GLU A 128 -13.19 15.82 -8.25
C GLU A 128 -12.42 16.67 -9.28
N LYS A 129 -13.16 17.52 -9.99
CA LYS A 129 -12.61 18.39 -11.03
C LYS A 129 -11.52 19.33 -10.47
N GLY A 130 -10.37 19.35 -11.13
CA GLY A 130 -9.22 20.16 -10.73
C GLY A 130 -8.36 19.54 -9.62
N ALA A 131 -8.76 18.39 -9.06
CA ALA A 131 -7.90 17.64 -8.16
C ALA A 131 -6.79 16.91 -8.94
N VAL A 132 -5.63 16.71 -8.29
CA VAL A 132 -4.47 16.03 -8.85
C VAL A 132 -4.03 14.91 -7.92
N VAL A 133 -3.90 13.69 -8.45
CA VAL A 133 -3.35 12.52 -7.78
C VAL A 133 -2.16 12.02 -8.58
N GLU A 134 -1.00 11.94 -7.96
CA GLU A 134 0.25 11.55 -8.63
C GLU A 134 1.11 10.69 -7.70
N ASP A 135 1.66 9.58 -8.19
CA ASP A 135 2.51 8.64 -7.44
C ASP A 135 1.84 8.19 -6.11
N ALA A 136 0.53 7.96 -6.11
CA ALA A 136 -0.23 7.72 -4.89
C ALA A 136 -0.96 6.38 -4.88
N VAL A 137 -1.07 5.81 -3.68
CA VAL A 137 -1.96 4.68 -3.39
C VAL A 137 -3.17 5.21 -2.64
N VAL A 138 -4.34 5.13 -3.27
CA VAL A 138 -5.60 5.65 -2.70
C VAL A 138 -6.54 4.50 -2.44
N MET A 139 -6.74 4.15 -1.17
CA MET A 139 -7.60 3.04 -0.77
C MET A 139 -9.08 3.40 -0.86
N GLY A 140 -9.92 2.39 -0.71
CA GLY A 140 -11.33 2.43 -1.10
C GLY A 140 -12.17 3.54 -0.46
N ARG A 141 -13.15 4.06 -1.22
CA ARG A 141 -14.14 5.09 -0.79
C ARG A 141 -13.54 6.42 -0.36
N THR A 142 -12.28 6.68 -0.66
CA THR A 142 -11.61 7.96 -0.42
C THR A 142 -12.13 9.00 -1.42
N THR A 143 -12.34 10.23 -0.94
CA THR A 143 -12.77 11.35 -1.77
C THR A 143 -11.71 12.45 -1.75
N ILE A 144 -11.30 12.89 -2.93
CA ILE A 144 -10.33 13.96 -3.14
C ILE A 144 -11.07 15.09 -3.82
N LYS A 145 -11.31 16.18 -3.09
CA LYS A 145 -12.13 17.32 -3.53
C LYS A 145 -11.39 18.27 -4.46
N SER A 146 -12.16 19.15 -5.07
CA SER A 146 -11.69 20.09 -6.08
C SER A 146 -10.45 20.88 -5.65
N GLY A 147 -9.45 20.94 -6.53
CA GLY A 147 -8.20 21.67 -6.29
C GLY A 147 -7.23 21.01 -5.30
N ALA A 148 -7.62 19.91 -4.65
CA ALA A 148 -6.70 19.19 -3.79
C ALA A 148 -5.57 18.51 -4.59
N VAL A 149 -4.39 18.43 -3.98
CA VAL A 149 -3.20 17.82 -4.58
C VAL A 149 -2.69 16.72 -3.66
N VAL A 150 -2.65 15.52 -4.18
CA VAL A 150 -2.24 14.32 -3.47
C VAL A 150 -1.06 13.70 -4.21
N LYS A 151 0.12 13.68 -3.59
CA LYS A 151 1.35 13.22 -4.23
C LYS A 151 2.18 12.34 -3.31
N HIS A 152 2.74 11.28 -3.88
CA HIS A 152 3.71 10.39 -3.21
C HIS A 152 3.26 10.01 -1.79
N CYS A 153 2.10 9.38 -1.69
CA CYS A 153 1.49 9.06 -0.40
C CYS A 153 0.61 7.80 -0.46
N ILE A 154 0.20 7.35 0.71
CA ILE A 154 -0.82 6.32 0.90
C ILE A 154 -1.99 6.95 1.66
N LEU A 155 -3.16 7.00 1.05
CA LEU A 155 -4.42 7.32 1.71
C LEU A 155 -5.17 6.03 2.00
N ALA A 156 -5.45 5.76 3.28
CA ALA A 156 -6.20 4.58 3.68
C ALA A 156 -7.70 4.70 3.32
N GLU A 157 -8.54 3.77 3.76
CA GLU A 157 -9.96 3.74 3.40
C GLU A 157 -10.77 4.92 3.98
N ASN A 158 -11.76 5.39 3.23
CA ASN A 158 -12.72 6.45 3.65
C ASN A 158 -12.05 7.79 4.05
N VAL A 159 -10.89 8.11 3.50
CA VAL A 159 -10.25 9.41 3.72
C VAL A 159 -10.98 10.49 2.94
N MET A 160 -11.16 11.66 3.56
CA MET A 160 -11.67 12.86 2.91
C MET A 160 -10.54 13.89 2.79
N VAL A 161 -10.15 14.24 1.56
CA VAL A 161 -9.23 15.35 1.30
C VAL A 161 -10.05 16.52 0.81
N GLU A 162 -10.19 17.54 1.64
CA GLU A 162 -11.01 18.72 1.37
C GLU A 162 -10.38 19.65 0.31
N GLU A 163 -11.14 20.68 -0.13
CA GLU A 163 -10.74 21.54 -1.24
C GLU A 163 -9.39 22.22 -1.00
N ASN A 164 -8.55 22.21 -2.03
CA ASN A 164 -7.21 22.82 -2.07
C ASN A 164 -6.24 22.30 -1.00
N ALA A 165 -6.55 21.22 -0.31
CA ALA A 165 -5.59 20.59 0.60
C ALA A 165 -4.45 19.95 -0.21
N VAL A 166 -3.26 19.90 0.38
CA VAL A 166 -2.06 19.30 -0.22
C VAL A 166 -1.59 18.19 0.69
N VAL A 167 -1.43 16.97 0.15
CA VAL A 167 -0.96 15.80 0.91
C VAL A 167 0.25 15.21 0.21
N GLY A 168 1.36 15.16 0.93
CA GLY A 168 2.61 14.58 0.48
C GLY A 168 3.32 15.40 -0.59
N GLN A 169 4.53 14.97 -0.91
CA GLN A 169 5.38 15.60 -1.91
C GLN A 169 6.31 14.56 -2.52
N LYS A 170 6.48 14.59 -3.83
CA LYS A 170 7.46 13.74 -4.53
C LYS A 170 8.88 14.15 -4.13
N PRO A 171 9.73 13.22 -3.69
CA PRO A 171 11.14 13.50 -3.41
C PRO A 171 11.86 14.04 -4.63
N ALA A 172 12.67 15.09 -4.44
CA ALA A 172 13.40 15.75 -5.54
C ALA A 172 14.53 14.86 -6.12
N ASP A 173 15.05 13.95 -5.32
CA ASP A 173 16.13 13.00 -5.68
C ASP A 173 15.62 11.69 -6.27
N GLY A 174 14.28 11.51 -6.37
CA GLY A 174 13.67 10.29 -6.87
C GLY A 174 13.74 9.11 -5.90
N SER A 175 14.13 9.34 -4.64
CA SER A 175 14.09 8.30 -3.60
C SER A 175 12.64 7.92 -3.24
N VAL A 176 12.46 6.74 -2.65
CA VAL A 176 11.15 6.26 -2.18
C VAL A 176 10.93 6.55 -0.69
N GLY A 177 11.93 7.12 0.00
CA GLY A 177 12.00 7.10 1.48
C GLY A 177 10.89 7.88 2.22
N GLU A 178 10.31 8.91 1.63
CA GLU A 178 9.44 9.87 2.33
C GLU A 178 7.99 9.79 1.83
N VAL A 179 7.27 8.75 2.26
CA VAL A 179 5.87 8.49 1.87
C VAL A 179 4.91 8.99 2.96
N ALA A 180 4.14 10.03 2.66
CA ALA A 180 3.08 10.49 3.56
C ALA A 180 1.97 9.45 3.70
N THR A 181 1.44 9.26 4.91
CA THR A 181 0.36 8.30 5.19
C THR A 181 -0.78 8.92 5.95
N VAL A 182 -2.00 8.60 5.54
CA VAL A 182 -3.23 9.05 6.19
C VAL A 182 -4.06 7.82 6.57
N ALA A 183 -4.36 7.66 7.85
CA ALA A 183 -5.14 6.54 8.36
C ALA A 183 -6.61 6.57 7.89
N SER A 184 -7.29 5.45 8.02
CA SER A 184 -8.70 5.32 7.61
C SER A 184 -9.62 6.26 8.37
N ASN A 185 -10.65 6.77 7.68
CA ASN A 185 -11.69 7.68 8.19
C ASN A 185 -11.18 9.07 8.64
N VAL A 186 -9.98 9.46 8.24
CA VAL A 186 -9.41 10.79 8.54
C VAL A 186 -9.88 11.80 7.50
N THR A 187 -10.19 13.01 7.99
CA THR A 187 -10.49 14.18 7.14
C THR A 187 -9.30 15.15 7.16
N ILE A 188 -8.78 15.46 5.99
CA ILE A 188 -7.80 16.53 5.80
C ILE A 188 -8.56 17.81 5.43
N GLY A 189 -8.55 18.75 6.33
CA GLY A 189 -9.32 20.00 6.21
C GLY A 189 -8.89 20.87 5.02
N LYS A 190 -9.81 21.73 4.60
CA LYS A 190 -9.61 22.64 3.47
C LYS A 190 -8.33 23.46 3.63
N ASN A 191 -7.58 23.62 2.53
CA ASN A 191 -6.29 24.32 2.49
C ASN A 191 -5.19 23.77 3.45
N ALA A 192 -5.40 22.65 4.10
CA ALA A 192 -4.37 22.02 4.94
C ALA A 192 -3.18 21.54 4.10
N LYS A 193 -2.00 21.50 4.71
CA LYS A 193 -0.78 21.04 4.04
C LYS A 193 -0.10 19.96 4.87
N ILE A 194 0.02 18.79 4.27
CA ILE A 194 0.66 17.62 4.88
C ILE A 194 1.97 17.39 4.15
N GLY A 195 3.06 17.45 4.89
CA GLY A 195 4.42 17.27 4.37
C GLY A 195 4.74 15.82 3.98
N PRO A 196 5.90 15.60 3.36
CA PRO A 196 6.41 14.26 3.09
C PRO A 196 6.65 13.52 4.40
N ASN A 197 6.48 12.20 4.40
CA ASN A 197 6.69 11.32 5.58
C ASN A 197 5.77 11.57 6.79
N ALA A 198 4.81 12.46 6.71
CA ALA A 198 3.82 12.65 7.77
C ALA A 198 2.94 11.41 7.94
N MET A 199 2.66 11.03 9.20
CA MET A 199 1.76 9.93 9.54
C MET A 199 0.57 10.47 10.33
N LEU A 200 -0.61 10.53 9.69
CA LEU A 200 -1.80 11.10 10.27
C LEU A 200 -2.79 10.03 10.69
N TYR A 201 -3.22 10.11 11.93
CA TYR A 201 -4.20 9.19 12.55
C TYR A 201 -5.49 9.89 12.97
N GLU A 202 -5.53 11.22 12.95
CA GLU A 202 -6.64 12.06 13.36
C GLU A 202 -6.93 13.13 12.31
N ASP A 203 -8.12 13.73 12.39
CA ASP A 203 -8.54 14.79 11.48
C ASP A 203 -7.63 16.03 11.58
N VAL A 204 -7.33 16.61 10.43
CA VAL A 204 -6.56 17.83 10.30
C VAL A 204 -7.51 19.00 10.01
N LYS A 205 -7.38 20.10 10.75
CA LYS A 205 -8.25 21.26 10.61
C LYS A 205 -7.91 22.07 9.35
N GLU A 206 -8.86 22.94 8.97
CA GLU A 206 -8.66 23.87 7.86
C GLU A 206 -7.39 24.71 8.04
N GLY A 207 -6.56 24.78 7.00
CA GLY A 207 -5.33 25.56 6.94
C GLY A 207 -4.18 25.08 7.83
N GLU A 208 -4.34 23.97 8.53
CA GLU A 208 -3.33 23.39 9.42
C GLU A 208 -2.17 22.81 8.59
N GLN A 209 -0.96 22.81 9.17
CA GLN A 209 0.25 22.29 8.52
C GLN A 209 0.87 21.22 9.41
N HIS A 210 1.23 20.10 8.79
CA HIS A 210 1.95 18.97 9.40
C HIS A 210 3.14 18.61 8.50
N ASP A 211 4.33 18.66 9.07
CA ASP A 211 5.59 18.30 8.42
C ASP A 211 5.96 16.83 8.69
#